data_b227747929089a9e4023af533451e8f3
#
_entry.id   b227747929089a9e4023af533451e8f3
#
_cell.length_a   1.000
_cell.length_b   1.000
_cell.length_c   1.000
_cell.angle_alpha   90.00
_cell.angle_beta   90.00
_cell.angle_gamma   90.00
#
_symmetry.space_group_name_H-M   'P 1'
#
loop_
_entity.id
_entity.type
_entity.pdbx_description
1 polymer ?
#
loop_
_entity_poly.entity_id
_entity_poly.type
_entity_poly.pdbx_seq_one_letter_code
_entity_poly.pdbx_strand_id
1 'polypeptide(L)' 'GYKYIVVLTICVDGNMSTFDSHKLADKFEKDVNELDNVYKAIVHVNPI' A
#
# COMPACT_ATOMS: atom_id res chain seq x y z
N GLY A 1 -5.59 -7.43 -22.44
CA GLY A 1 -4.42 -7.79 -21.65
C GLY A 1 -4.77 -8.22 -20.25
N TYR A 2 -3.81 -8.72 -19.56
CA TYR A 2 -3.98 -9.15 -18.18
C TYR A 2 -3.93 -7.97 -17.25
N LYS A 3 -4.72 -8.03 -16.18
CA LYS A 3 -4.66 -7.07 -15.09
C LYS A 3 -4.31 -7.80 -13.81
N TYR A 4 -3.53 -7.16 -12.98
CA TYR A 4 -3.00 -7.77 -11.77
C TYR A 4 -3.61 -7.15 -10.52
N ILE A 5 -3.80 -7.96 -9.52
CA ILE A 5 -4.04 -7.50 -8.16
C ILE A 5 -2.68 -7.57 -7.46
N VAL A 6 -2.25 -6.45 -6.92
CA VAL A 6 -0.97 -6.34 -6.24
C VAL A 6 -1.22 -6.22 -4.74
N VAL A 7 -0.58 -7.10 -3.97
CA VAL A 7 -0.65 -7.05 -2.51
C VAL A 7 0.73 -6.70 -1.99
N LEU A 8 0.81 -5.62 -1.23
CA LEU A 8 2.05 -5.15 -0.63
C LEU A 8 1.92 -5.20 0.89
N THR A 9 3.00 -5.58 1.54
CA THR A 9 3.10 -5.44 3.00
C THR A 9 4.19 -4.43 3.29
N ILE A 10 3.86 -3.39 4.05
CA ILE A 10 4.84 -2.41 4.51
C ILE A 10 5.00 -2.54 6.01
N CYS A 11 6.25 -2.47 6.47
CA CYS A 11 6.58 -2.52 7.90
C CYS A 11 6.83 -1.09 8.37
N VAL A 12 6.16 -0.70 9.44
CA VAL A 12 6.29 0.65 10.00
C VAL A 12 6.67 0.56 11.47
N ASP A 13 7.21 1.64 12.00
CA ASP A 13 7.49 1.76 13.44
C ASP A 13 6.18 1.60 14.20
N GLY A 14 6.17 0.69 15.20
CA GLY A 14 4.98 0.45 16.00
C GLY A 14 4.48 1.67 16.77
N ASN A 15 5.34 2.69 16.94
CA ASN A 15 4.96 3.94 17.59
C ASN A 15 4.38 4.97 16.62
N MET A 16 4.33 4.67 15.34
CA MET A 16 3.74 5.56 14.36
C MET A 16 2.23 5.69 14.61
N SER A 17 1.69 6.89 14.47
CA SER A 17 0.25 7.10 14.64
C SER A 17 -0.52 6.38 13.55
N THR A 18 -1.78 6.04 13.85
CA THR A 18 -2.68 5.46 12.86
C THR A 18 -2.86 6.39 11.66
N PHE A 19 -2.96 7.68 11.93
CA PHE A 19 -3.09 8.68 10.87
C PHE A 19 -1.90 8.65 9.92
N ASP A 20 -0.69 8.64 10.46
CA ASP A 20 0.53 8.65 9.65
C ASP A 20 0.70 7.33 8.89
N SER A 21 0.39 6.20 9.51
CA SER A 21 0.52 4.90 8.85
C SER A 21 -0.49 4.76 7.70
N HIS A 22 -1.71 5.25 7.88
CA HIS A 22 -2.72 5.28 6.81
C HIS A 22 -2.29 6.16 5.65
N LYS A 23 -1.73 7.31 5.96
CA LYS A 23 -1.25 8.24 4.94
C LYS A 23 -0.15 7.61 4.09
N LEU A 24 0.75 6.88 4.73
CA LEU A 24 1.81 6.17 4.05
C LEU A 24 1.25 5.05 3.18
N ALA A 25 0.30 4.27 3.70
CA ALA A 25 -0.33 3.21 2.94
C ALA A 25 -1.06 3.74 1.71
N ASP A 26 -1.77 4.85 1.85
CA ASP A 26 -2.49 5.50 0.75
C ASP A 26 -1.53 5.95 -0.35
N LYS A 27 -0.36 6.45 0.03
CA LYS A 27 0.65 6.86 -0.93
C LYS A 27 1.14 5.67 -1.75
N PHE A 28 1.46 4.56 -1.09
CA PHE A 28 1.91 3.37 -1.81
C PHE A 28 0.81 2.79 -2.68
N GLU A 29 -0.41 2.77 -2.21
CA GLU A 29 -1.53 2.29 -2.99
C GLU A 29 -1.72 3.12 -4.25
N LYS A 30 -1.64 4.43 -4.12
CA LYS A 30 -1.76 5.33 -5.26
C LYS A 30 -0.64 5.10 -6.27
N ASP A 31 0.61 5.01 -5.79
CA ASP A 31 1.75 4.83 -6.66
C ASP A 31 1.65 3.52 -7.45
N VAL A 32 1.22 2.44 -6.79
CA VAL A 32 1.07 1.14 -7.45
C VAL A 32 -0.09 1.16 -8.44
N ASN A 33 -1.20 1.82 -8.10
CA ASN A 33 -2.34 1.92 -9.00
C ASN A 33 -2.04 2.70 -10.27
N GLU A 34 -1.00 3.52 -10.26
CA GLU A 34 -0.59 4.27 -11.45
C GLU A 34 0.22 3.42 -12.43
N LEU A 35 0.62 2.22 -12.04
CA LEU A 35 1.32 1.31 -12.93
C LEU A 35 0.35 0.68 -13.93
N ASP A 36 0.85 0.43 -15.14
CA ASP A 36 0.06 -0.22 -16.17
C ASP A 36 -0.32 -1.63 -15.72
N ASN A 37 -1.52 -2.04 -16.09
CA ASN A 37 -2.02 -3.39 -15.85
C ASN A 37 -2.30 -3.73 -14.38
N VAL A 38 -2.32 -2.73 -13.49
CA VAL A 38 -2.74 -2.95 -12.12
C VAL A 38 -4.23 -2.67 -12.01
N TYR A 39 -4.99 -3.71 -11.66
CA TYR A 39 -6.43 -3.58 -11.43
C TYR A 39 -6.72 -3.03 -10.05
N LYS A 40 -5.99 -3.52 -9.06
CA LYS A 40 -6.21 -3.14 -7.66
C LYS A 40 -4.91 -3.32 -6.89
N ALA A 41 -4.61 -2.38 -6.01
CA ALA A 41 -3.52 -2.49 -5.06
C ALA A 41 -4.09 -2.60 -3.65
N ILE A 42 -3.58 -3.54 -2.88
CA ILE A 42 -3.91 -3.73 -1.48
C ILE A 42 -2.63 -3.54 -0.69
N VAL A 43 -2.63 -2.59 0.23
CA VAL A 43 -1.47 -2.31 1.07
C VAL A 43 -1.78 -2.74 2.49
N HIS A 44 -1.00 -3.68 2.99
CA HIS A 44 -1.10 -4.19 4.35
C HIS A 44 -0.02 -3.54 5.21
N VAL A 45 -0.41 -2.93 6.30
CA VAL A 45 0.52 -2.26 7.21
C VAL A 45 0.82 -3.18 8.39
N ASN A 46 2.10 -3.43 8.61
CA ASN A 46 2.57 -4.31 9.68
C ASN A 46 3.45 -3.51 10.64
N PRO A 47 2.97 -3.19 11.83
CA PRO A 47 3.79 -2.48 12.82
C PRO A 47 4.85 -3.41 13.42
N ILE A 48 6.03 -2.86 13.62
CA ILE A 48 7.14 -3.59 14.21
C ILE A 48 7.71 -2.84 15.44
#